data_93fdf414d146876c4fe44dc7a874b077
#
_entry.id   93fdf414d146876c4fe44dc7a874b077
#
_cell.length_a   1.000
_cell.length_b   1.000
_cell.length_c   1.000
_cell.angle_alpha   90.00
_cell.angle_beta   90.00
_cell.angle_gamma   90.00
#
_symmetry.space_group_name_H-M   'P 1'
#
loop_
_entity.id
_entity.type
_entity.pdbx_description
1 polymer ?
#
loop_
_entity_poly.entity_id
_entity_poly.type
_entity_poly.pdbx_seq_one_letter_code
_entity_poly.pdbx_strand_id
1 'polypeptide(L)'
;MQLYKDQIATENKRQENDHRGRFNFLSDQLDQQDKDVNTILRKLADFQVAIPSWALGAGGTRFGRFSYFGEPASLEQKIEDVGILHALTKTAGAVSLHIPWDIPTDYNAIKDLAKTNDLVFDAVNSNTFQDQKDARESYRFGSLSNNNPSVREQAIQ
;
A
#
# COMPACT_ATOMS: atom_id res chain seq x y z
N MET A 1 4.65 19.81 1.97
CA MET A 1 5.45 19.91 0.72
C MET A 1 5.10 18.68 -0.09
N GLN A 2 4.59 18.84 -1.30
CA GLN A 2 4.24 17.71 -2.16
C GLN A 2 5.51 17.27 -2.92
N LEU A 3 5.83 15.98 -2.87
CA LEU A 3 6.95 15.39 -3.60
C LEU A 3 6.44 14.79 -4.92
N TYR A 4 7.16 15.00 -6.01
CA TYR A 4 6.79 14.49 -7.32
C TYR A 4 7.84 13.50 -7.85
N LYS A 5 7.40 12.49 -8.62
CA LYS A 5 8.28 11.46 -9.20
C LYS A 5 9.46 12.05 -10.00
N ASP A 6 9.23 13.13 -10.73
CA ASP A 6 10.27 13.82 -11.52
C ASP A 6 11.39 14.40 -10.63
N GLN A 7 11.04 14.89 -9.44
CA GLN A 7 12.00 15.37 -8.46
C GLN A 7 12.85 14.22 -7.93
N ILE A 8 12.22 13.06 -7.65
CA ILE A 8 12.93 11.84 -7.23
C ILE A 8 13.88 11.38 -8.33
N ALA A 9 13.42 11.31 -9.57
CA ALA A 9 14.25 10.91 -10.71
C ALA A 9 15.44 11.85 -10.93
N THR A 10 15.23 13.15 -10.81
CA THR A 10 16.28 14.17 -10.94
C THR A 10 17.34 14.03 -9.85
N GLU A 11 16.92 13.85 -8.60
CA GLU A 11 17.84 13.67 -7.48
C GLU A 11 18.61 12.36 -7.58
N ASN A 12 17.96 11.27 -7.96
CA ASN A 12 18.62 9.98 -8.20
C ASN A 12 19.71 10.08 -9.28
N LYS A 13 19.41 10.78 -10.38
CA LYS A 13 20.39 11.02 -11.46
C LYS A 13 21.58 11.85 -10.97
N ARG A 14 21.34 12.85 -10.14
CA ARG A 14 22.39 13.68 -9.54
C ARG A 14 23.35 12.88 -8.68
N GLN A 15 22.83 11.88 -7.96
CA GLN A 15 23.62 11.05 -7.04
C GLN A 15 24.16 9.75 -7.68
N GLU A 16 23.86 9.49 -8.95
CA GLU A 16 24.13 8.21 -9.61
C GLU A 16 25.60 7.78 -9.53
N ASN A 17 26.53 8.71 -9.77
CA ASN A 17 27.96 8.38 -9.77
C ASN A 17 28.47 8.02 -8.38
N ASP A 18 28.05 8.76 -7.35
CA ASP A 18 28.43 8.48 -5.97
C ASP A 18 27.83 7.12 -5.50
N HIS A 19 26.56 6.91 -5.82
CA HIS A 19 25.89 5.66 -5.54
C HIS A 19 26.57 4.47 -6.23
N ARG A 20 26.95 4.62 -7.49
CA ARG A 20 27.65 3.57 -8.26
C ARG A 20 29.00 3.23 -7.63
N GLY A 21 29.75 4.22 -7.20
CA GLY A 21 31.04 4.00 -6.51
C GLY A 21 30.88 3.19 -5.22
N ARG A 22 29.91 3.56 -4.41
CA ARG A 22 29.59 2.86 -3.14
C ARG A 22 29.08 1.44 -3.38
N PHE A 23 28.25 1.27 -4.39
CA PHE A 23 27.71 -0.04 -4.76
C PHE A 23 28.81 -1.00 -5.25
N ASN A 24 29.70 -0.53 -6.12
CA ASN A 24 30.84 -1.34 -6.60
C ASN A 24 31.73 -1.78 -5.43
N PHE A 25 32.05 -0.87 -4.52
CA PHE A 25 32.82 -1.21 -3.32
C PHE A 25 32.14 -2.30 -2.47
N LEU A 26 30.81 -2.18 -2.25
CA LEU A 26 30.06 -3.19 -1.51
C LEU A 26 30.02 -4.53 -2.26
N SER A 27 29.84 -4.51 -3.59
CA SER A 27 29.86 -5.70 -4.42
C SER A 27 31.18 -6.46 -4.30
N ASP A 28 32.30 -5.75 -4.42
CA ASP A 28 33.66 -6.34 -4.26
C ASP A 28 33.86 -6.98 -2.87
N GLN A 29 33.31 -6.34 -1.82
CA GLN A 29 33.37 -6.91 -0.47
C GLN A 29 32.52 -8.17 -0.30
N LEU A 30 31.35 -8.21 -0.94
CA LEU A 30 30.48 -9.39 -0.92
C LEU A 30 31.09 -10.55 -1.69
N ASP A 31 31.69 -10.28 -2.84
CA ASP A 31 32.40 -11.28 -3.65
C ASP A 31 33.60 -11.90 -2.90
N GLN A 32 34.32 -11.09 -2.13
CA GLN A 32 35.40 -11.59 -1.24
C GLN A 32 34.90 -12.52 -0.13
N GLN A 33 33.61 -12.50 0.17
CA GLN A 33 32.92 -13.34 1.15
C GLN A 33 32.12 -14.48 0.51
N ASP A 34 32.35 -14.78 -0.77
CA ASP A 34 31.62 -15.77 -1.57
C ASP A 34 30.09 -15.50 -1.59
N LYS A 35 29.68 -14.23 -1.55
CA LYS A 35 28.28 -13.81 -1.60
C LYS A 35 27.94 -13.18 -2.94
N ASP A 36 27.07 -13.83 -3.70
CA ASP A 36 26.60 -13.30 -4.99
C ASP A 36 25.65 -12.11 -4.79
N VAL A 37 26.13 -10.92 -5.15
CA VAL A 37 25.37 -9.66 -5.07
C VAL A 37 24.08 -9.71 -5.87
N ASN A 38 24.04 -10.38 -7.03
CA ASN A 38 22.85 -10.47 -7.86
C ASN A 38 21.75 -11.31 -7.20
N THR A 39 22.13 -12.34 -6.46
CA THR A 39 21.19 -13.13 -5.66
C THR A 39 20.61 -12.30 -4.52
N ILE A 40 21.40 -11.45 -3.87
CA ILE A 40 20.93 -10.54 -2.82
C ILE A 40 19.97 -9.51 -3.42
N LEU A 41 20.34 -8.89 -4.55
CA LEU A 41 19.49 -7.91 -5.24
C LEU A 41 18.13 -8.50 -5.64
N ARG A 42 18.10 -9.71 -6.19
CA ARG A 42 16.84 -10.39 -6.52
C ARG A 42 15.96 -10.59 -5.29
N LYS A 43 16.52 -11.10 -4.20
CA LYS A 43 15.77 -11.28 -2.94
C LYS A 43 15.24 -9.96 -2.38
N LEU A 44 15.99 -8.88 -2.50
CA LEU A 44 15.53 -7.55 -2.08
C LEU A 44 14.43 -7.01 -3.00
N ALA A 45 14.53 -7.23 -4.32
CA ALA A 45 13.52 -6.83 -5.29
C ALA A 45 12.21 -7.63 -5.13
N ASP A 46 12.30 -8.90 -4.75
CA ASP A 46 11.14 -9.76 -4.50
C ASP A 46 10.44 -9.43 -3.16
N PHE A 47 11.12 -8.68 -2.28
CA PHE A 47 10.54 -8.25 -1.01
C PHE A 47 9.64 -7.03 -1.22
N GLN A 48 8.33 -7.22 -1.03
CA GLN A 48 7.34 -6.17 -1.17
C GLN A 48 6.64 -5.89 0.16
N VAL A 49 6.42 -4.61 0.43
CA VAL A 49 5.62 -4.13 1.56
C VAL A 49 4.28 -3.65 1.04
N ALA A 50 3.20 -4.22 1.54
CA ALA A 50 1.85 -3.72 1.27
C ALA A 50 1.53 -2.54 2.21
N ILE A 51 1.18 -1.42 1.61
CA ILE A 51 0.73 -0.24 2.37
C ILE A 51 -0.79 -0.32 2.51
N PRO A 52 -1.32 -0.36 3.75
CA PRO A 52 -2.75 -0.36 3.95
C PRO A 52 -3.33 1.03 3.64
N SER A 53 -4.35 1.08 2.78
CA SER A 53 -5.01 2.32 2.36
C SER A 53 -5.52 3.14 3.54
N TRP A 54 -5.94 2.48 4.60
CA TRP A 54 -6.44 3.11 5.83
C TRP A 54 -5.34 3.69 6.74
N ALA A 55 -4.08 3.45 6.46
CA ALA A 55 -2.97 4.14 7.11
C ALA A 55 -2.71 5.52 6.48
N LEU A 56 -3.28 5.77 5.30
CA LEU A 56 -3.16 7.01 4.55
C LEU A 56 -4.46 7.82 4.65
N GLY A 57 -4.33 9.11 4.80
CA GLY A 57 -5.46 10.03 4.69
C GLY A 57 -6.48 9.96 5.82
N ALA A 58 -7.59 10.63 5.56
CA ALA A 58 -8.71 10.83 6.48
C ALA A 58 -9.65 9.63 6.61
N GLY A 59 -9.26 8.45 6.08
CA GLY A 59 -10.04 7.22 6.18
C GLY A 59 -10.33 6.86 7.63
N GLY A 60 -11.50 6.31 7.88
CA GLY A 60 -11.92 5.88 9.21
C GLY A 60 -10.94 4.87 9.80
N THR A 61 -10.61 5.05 11.06
CA THR A 61 -9.92 4.06 11.86
C THR A 61 -10.87 3.58 12.96
N ARG A 62 -10.54 2.47 13.61
CA ARG A 62 -11.29 1.98 14.77
C ARG A 62 -11.45 3.05 15.85
N PHE A 63 -10.48 3.91 15.98
CA PHE A 63 -10.47 5.06 16.88
C PHE A 63 -10.66 6.30 16.04
N GLY A 64 -11.67 7.09 16.25
CA GLY A 64 -11.95 8.32 15.50
C GLY A 64 -10.66 9.08 15.15
N ARG A 65 -10.63 9.67 13.98
CA ARG A 65 -9.48 10.40 13.46
C ARG A 65 -9.87 11.81 13.08
N PHE A 66 -9.02 12.76 13.40
CA PHE A 66 -9.16 14.13 12.93
C PHE A 66 -8.49 14.25 11.56
N SER A 67 -9.24 14.74 10.57
CA SER A 67 -8.68 15.06 9.25
C SER A 67 -7.59 16.11 9.37
N TYR A 68 -6.47 15.90 8.67
CA TYR A 68 -5.37 16.84 8.62
C TYR A 68 -5.23 17.44 7.22
N PHE A 69 -4.69 18.65 7.14
CA PHE A 69 -4.46 19.31 5.87
C PHE A 69 -3.44 18.52 5.02
N GLY A 70 -3.78 18.27 3.75
CA GLY A 70 -2.91 17.55 2.81
C GLY A 70 -3.01 16.03 2.86
N GLU A 71 -3.93 15.47 3.64
CA GLU A 71 -4.23 14.05 3.62
C GLU A 71 -4.98 13.65 2.35
N PRO A 72 -4.71 12.46 1.76
CA PRO A 72 -5.47 11.95 0.64
C PRO A 72 -6.94 11.70 1.03
N ALA A 73 -7.86 12.24 0.25
CA ALA A 73 -9.30 12.17 0.49
C ALA A 73 -10.01 11.13 -0.39
N SER A 74 -9.34 10.60 -1.40
CA SER A 74 -9.88 9.59 -2.32
C SER A 74 -8.93 8.40 -2.48
N LEU A 75 -9.44 7.29 -3.04
CA LEU A 75 -8.63 6.11 -3.34
C LEU A 75 -7.53 6.44 -4.36
N GLU A 76 -7.84 7.25 -5.37
CA GLU A 76 -6.87 7.70 -6.37
C GLU A 76 -5.68 8.41 -5.73
N GLN A 77 -5.97 9.37 -4.84
CA GLN A 77 -4.91 10.11 -4.12
C GLN A 77 -4.07 9.18 -3.22
N LYS A 78 -4.70 8.20 -2.57
CA LYS A 78 -3.98 7.19 -1.78
C LYS A 78 -3.03 6.36 -2.65
N ILE A 79 -3.49 5.93 -3.85
CA ILE A 79 -2.66 5.18 -4.79
C ILE A 79 -1.50 6.03 -5.31
N GLU A 80 -1.73 7.30 -5.61
CA GLU A 80 -0.67 8.24 -6.00
C GLU A 80 0.38 8.40 -4.89
N ASP A 81 -0.05 8.57 -3.63
CA ASP A 81 0.86 8.68 -2.48
C ASP A 81 1.69 7.40 -2.27
N VAL A 82 1.08 6.21 -2.39
CA VAL A 82 1.82 4.95 -2.36
C VAL A 82 2.79 4.84 -3.53
N GLY A 83 2.40 5.32 -4.72
CA GLY A 83 3.27 5.39 -5.90
C GLY A 83 4.51 6.26 -5.65
N ILE A 84 4.39 7.36 -4.93
CA ILE A 84 5.53 8.20 -4.49
C ILE A 84 6.40 7.45 -3.49
N LEU A 85 5.79 6.78 -2.50
CA LEU A 85 6.53 5.95 -1.54
C LEU A 85 7.30 4.83 -2.24
N HIS A 86 6.65 4.16 -3.21
CA HIS A 86 7.30 3.12 -4.00
C HIS A 86 8.45 3.67 -4.86
N ALA A 87 8.29 4.83 -5.48
CA ALA A 87 9.35 5.48 -6.24
C ALA A 87 10.59 5.80 -5.38
N LEU A 88 10.38 6.16 -4.11
CA LEU A 88 11.45 6.44 -3.15
C LEU A 88 12.12 5.17 -2.60
N THR A 89 11.33 4.16 -2.25
CA THR A 89 11.81 3.01 -1.46
C THR A 89 12.10 1.77 -2.29
N LYS A 90 11.44 1.65 -3.44
CA LYS A 90 11.41 0.45 -4.32
C LYS A 90 10.86 -0.81 -3.64
N THR A 91 10.33 -0.71 -2.43
CA THR A 91 9.80 -1.84 -1.65
C THR A 91 8.31 -1.72 -1.32
N ALA A 92 7.71 -0.54 -1.43
CA ALA A 92 6.29 -0.29 -1.15
C ALA A 92 5.42 -0.50 -2.41
N GLY A 93 5.60 -1.63 -3.11
CA GLY A 93 4.96 -1.92 -4.39
C GLY A 93 3.56 -2.52 -4.31
N ALA A 94 2.96 -2.62 -3.13
CA ALA A 94 1.62 -3.20 -2.96
C ALA A 94 0.71 -2.31 -2.11
N VAL A 95 -0.61 -2.43 -2.35
CA VAL A 95 -1.65 -1.70 -1.62
C VAL A 95 -2.69 -2.69 -1.12
N SER A 96 -3.02 -2.62 0.17
CA SER A 96 -4.16 -3.32 0.74
C SER A 96 -5.35 -2.37 0.86
N LEU A 97 -6.50 -2.78 0.36
CA LEU A 97 -7.73 -1.98 0.34
C LEU A 97 -8.64 -2.30 1.53
N HIS A 98 -9.54 -1.39 1.84
CA HIS A 98 -10.55 -1.56 2.87
C HIS A 98 -11.97 -1.28 2.35
N ILE A 99 -12.84 -2.26 2.44
CA ILE A 99 -14.25 -2.13 2.12
C ILE A 99 -15.02 -1.72 3.40
N PRO A 100 -15.91 -0.71 3.34
CA PRO A 100 -16.45 -0.02 2.16
C PRO A 100 -15.73 1.29 1.77
N TRP A 101 -14.62 1.65 2.40
CA TRP A 101 -14.02 2.98 2.23
C TRP A 101 -13.29 3.16 0.90
N ASP A 102 -12.82 2.08 0.30
CA ASP A 102 -12.02 2.08 -0.92
C ASP A 102 -12.77 1.48 -2.12
N ILE A 103 -14.10 1.59 -2.15
CA ILE A 103 -14.89 1.16 -3.30
C ILE A 103 -14.77 2.23 -4.40
N PRO A 104 -14.13 1.94 -5.54
CA PRO A 104 -14.01 2.90 -6.62
C PRO A 104 -15.31 3.04 -7.42
N THR A 105 -15.48 4.19 -8.05
CA THR A 105 -16.56 4.39 -9.05
C THR A 105 -16.21 3.74 -10.39
N ASP A 106 -14.91 3.68 -10.73
CA ASP A 106 -14.39 3.01 -11.93
C ASP A 106 -13.21 2.10 -11.56
N TYR A 107 -13.46 0.78 -11.59
CA TYR A 107 -12.45 -0.23 -11.29
C TYR A 107 -11.32 -0.28 -12.31
N ASN A 108 -11.58 0.01 -13.57
CA ASN A 108 -10.55 -0.01 -14.61
C ASN A 108 -9.61 1.18 -14.46
N ALA A 109 -10.15 2.36 -14.21
CA ALA A 109 -9.33 3.55 -13.94
C ALA A 109 -8.39 3.34 -12.75
N ILE A 110 -8.86 2.71 -11.68
CA ILE A 110 -8.04 2.38 -10.50
C ILE A 110 -6.94 1.36 -10.81
N LYS A 111 -7.24 0.33 -11.61
CA LYS A 111 -6.22 -0.64 -12.05
C LYS A 111 -5.15 0.01 -12.92
N ASP A 112 -5.54 0.87 -13.84
CA ASP A 112 -4.62 1.58 -14.72
C ASP A 112 -3.75 2.56 -13.93
N LEU A 113 -4.34 3.26 -12.95
CA LEU A 113 -3.60 4.15 -12.05
C LEU A 113 -2.57 3.38 -11.22
N ALA A 114 -2.95 2.24 -10.64
CA ALA A 114 -2.03 1.38 -9.90
C ALA A 114 -0.87 0.90 -10.81
N LYS A 115 -1.18 0.42 -12.01
CA LYS A 115 -0.19 -0.01 -13.00
C LYS A 115 0.78 1.11 -13.39
N THR A 116 0.26 2.34 -13.61
CA THR A 116 1.09 3.53 -13.93
C THR A 116 2.06 3.89 -12.79
N ASN A 117 1.71 3.47 -11.57
CA ASN A 117 2.52 3.67 -10.37
C ASN A 117 3.38 2.46 -9.99
N ASP A 118 3.44 1.42 -10.82
CA ASP A 118 4.13 0.15 -10.56
C ASP A 118 3.64 -0.54 -9.27
N LEU A 119 2.32 -0.45 -9.01
CA LEU A 119 1.69 -1.00 -7.82
C LEU A 119 0.80 -2.20 -8.15
N VAL A 120 0.72 -3.14 -7.21
CA VAL A 120 -0.23 -4.24 -7.22
C VAL A 120 -1.17 -4.16 -6.02
N PHE A 121 -2.36 -4.75 -6.13
CA PHE A 121 -3.24 -4.93 -4.99
C PHE A 121 -2.91 -6.25 -4.29
N ASP A 122 -2.68 -6.18 -2.97
CA ASP A 122 -2.29 -7.32 -2.14
C ASP A 122 -3.53 -8.00 -1.53
N ALA A 123 -4.29 -7.25 -0.76
CA ALA A 123 -5.42 -7.78 0.00
C ALA A 123 -6.57 -6.78 0.08
N VAL A 124 -7.74 -7.30 0.42
CA VAL A 124 -8.92 -6.51 0.75
C VAL A 124 -9.35 -6.85 2.16
N ASN A 125 -9.44 -5.85 3.02
CA ASN A 125 -9.98 -5.97 4.36
C ASN A 125 -11.44 -5.50 4.38
N SER A 126 -12.33 -6.28 4.98
CA SER A 126 -13.74 -5.92 5.12
C SER A 126 -14.04 -5.32 6.49
N ASN A 127 -14.96 -4.34 6.54
CA ASN A 127 -15.40 -3.75 7.79
C ASN A 127 -16.52 -4.58 8.46
N THR A 128 -16.22 -5.84 8.76
CA THR A 128 -17.14 -6.76 9.45
C THR A 128 -16.88 -6.85 10.96
N PHE A 129 -16.09 -5.94 11.51
CA PHE A 129 -15.78 -5.86 12.94
C PHE A 129 -16.60 -4.82 13.72
N GLN A 130 -17.44 -4.08 13.00
CA GLN A 130 -18.39 -3.12 13.60
C GLN A 130 -19.66 -3.07 12.77
N ASP A 131 -20.77 -2.69 13.42
CA ASP A 131 -22.06 -2.56 12.74
C ASP A 131 -22.02 -1.44 11.70
N GLN A 132 -22.56 -1.69 10.52
CA GLN A 132 -22.75 -0.70 9.48
C GLN A 132 -24.08 0.04 9.69
N LYS A 133 -24.18 1.26 9.17
CA LYS A 133 -25.32 2.17 9.41
C LYS A 133 -26.68 1.53 9.14
N ASP A 134 -26.79 0.69 8.11
CA ASP A 134 -28.02 0.06 7.66
C ASP A 134 -28.02 -1.47 7.86
N ALA A 135 -27.12 -1.98 8.72
CA ALA A 135 -27.06 -3.40 9.03
C ALA A 135 -28.32 -3.89 9.75
N ARG A 136 -28.89 -5.00 9.29
CA ARG A 136 -30.04 -5.65 9.93
C ARG A 136 -29.64 -6.37 11.21
N GLU A 137 -28.45 -6.94 11.18
CA GLU A 137 -27.90 -7.75 12.25
C GLU A 137 -26.65 -7.08 12.84
N SER A 138 -26.48 -7.22 14.14
CA SER A 138 -25.29 -6.69 14.82
C SER A 138 -24.14 -7.69 14.80
N TYR A 139 -22.92 -7.20 14.53
CA TYR A 139 -21.68 -7.97 14.61
C TYR A 139 -21.08 -8.04 16.02
N ARG A 140 -21.81 -7.56 17.05
CA ARG A 140 -21.34 -7.52 18.43
C ARG A 140 -20.82 -8.86 18.97
N PHE A 141 -21.41 -9.97 18.53
CA PHE A 141 -21.04 -11.33 18.93
C PHE A 141 -20.34 -12.12 17.82
N GLY A 142 -19.69 -11.43 16.91
CA GLY A 142 -19.02 -11.98 15.75
C GLY A 142 -19.79 -11.72 14.45
N SER A 143 -19.09 -11.73 13.34
CA SER A 143 -19.61 -11.58 11.99
C SER A 143 -19.57 -12.91 11.24
N LEU A 144 -18.48 -13.22 10.54
CA LEU A 144 -18.31 -14.48 9.82
C LEU A 144 -18.29 -15.73 10.73
N SER A 145 -17.89 -15.56 11.99
CA SER A 145 -17.89 -16.62 12.99
C SER A 145 -19.13 -16.64 13.89
N ASN A 146 -20.15 -15.84 13.61
CA ASN A 146 -21.36 -15.78 14.41
C ASN A 146 -22.13 -17.10 14.36
N ASN A 147 -22.75 -17.51 15.47
CA ASN A 147 -23.59 -18.71 15.53
C ASN A 147 -24.88 -18.55 14.70
N ASN A 148 -25.39 -17.32 14.55
CA ASN A 148 -26.56 -17.03 13.74
C ASN A 148 -26.22 -17.00 12.25
N PRO A 149 -26.82 -17.87 11.40
CA PRO A 149 -26.57 -17.91 9.96
C PRO A 149 -26.86 -16.59 9.26
N SER A 150 -27.90 -15.84 9.68
CA SER A 150 -28.29 -14.59 9.06
C SER A 150 -27.22 -13.49 9.23
N VAL A 151 -26.54 -13.48 10.39
CA VAL A 151 -25.40 -12.59 10.63
C VAL A 151 -24.21 -12.92 9.72
N ARG A 152 -23.92 -14.23 9.56
CA ARG A 152 -22.83 -14.65 8.66
C ARG A 152 -23.13 -14.31 7.20
N GLU A 153 -24.36 -14.52 6.77
CA GLU A 153 -24.78 -14.19 5.41
C GLU A 153 -24.67 -12.69 5.13
N GLN A 154 -25.14 -11.84 6.05
CA GLN A 154 -24.96 -10.40 5.95
C GLN A 154 -23.47 -10.00 5.85
N ALA A 155 -22.57 -10.68 6.54
CA ALA A 155 -21.16 -10.37 6.52
C ALA A 155 -20.43 -10.80 5.22
N ILE A 156 -21.06 -11.67 4.42
CA ILE A 156 -20.54 -12.16 3.13
C ILE A 156 -21.01 -11.25 1.98
N GLN A 157 -22.20 -10.64 2.09
CA GLN A 157 -22.79 -9.75 1.08
C GLN A 157 -22.12 -8.38 1.06
#